data_d8b843a9f14254d76775c727292f5f2c
#
_entry.id   d8b843a9f14254d76775c727292f5f2c
#
_cell.length_a   1.000
_cell.length_b   1.000
_cell.length_c   1.000
_cell.angle_alpha   90.00
_cell.angle_beta   90.00
_cell.angle_gamma   90.00
#
_symmetry.space_group_name_H-M   'P 1'
#
loop_
_entity.id
_entity.type
_entity.pdbx_description
1 polymer ?
#
loop_
_entity_poly.entity_id
_entity_poly.type
_entity_poly.pdbx_seq_one_letter_code
_entity_poly.pdbx_strand_id
1 'polypeptide(L)'
;KYCVDQSSASRISQRDDLQFLAGSPDNGWQWPEKVKLSREKDKNGPRPCLTVNKLPQHVNQVVNEQRKNRPSIKARPVDNGADVHTAKIFDGIIRHIESSSDANVAYTTACDAQVGHGEGYYRVLTEYTDDLSFNQEIVIRRIRNAFSVYMDPDINDPCGSDARYCFITTLLDEDEYKAAYPDAQEVDWDEVGTGDDDNLWFTDDKKIRIAEYFTVEKTPASICRWSDGNVSLKDENFDLTVAAYGALGITLSGERETEIRRVRWYKLSGFETLEERDWIGKWIPVIRVVGNDWDVDGKREISGLVRNAKDAQRMYNYWKSAETEMIALAPKAPFMASVEAIEGFESQYDA
;
A
#
# COMPACT_ATOMS: atom_id res chain seq x y z
N LYS A 1 -18.69 2.26 3.25
CA LYS A 1 -19.33 1.09 2.60
C LYS A 1 -19.03 1.05 1.11
N TYR A 2 -19.41 2.04 0.29
CA TYR A 2 -19.18 2.05 -1.17
C TYR A 2 -17.74 1.70 -1.58
N CYS A 3 -16.73 2.34 -1.00
CA CYS A 3 -15.33 2.07 -1.29
C CYS A 3 -14.92 0.63 -0.93
N VAL A 4 -15.38 0.12 0.20
CA VAL A 4 -15.12 -1.25 0.66
C VAL A 4 -15.72 -2.26 -0.30
N ASP A 5 -16.98 -2.06 -0.69
CA ASP A 5 -17.71 -2.95 -1.58
C ASP A 5 -17.06 -2.99 -2.97
N GLN A 6 -16.74 -1.81 -3.55
CA GLN A 6 -16.10 -1.72 -4.87
C GLN A 6 -14.68 -2.31 -4.91
N SER A 7 -13.91 -2.15 -3.83
CA SER A 7 -12.55 -2.68 -3.75
C SER A 7 -12.47 -4.16 -3.34
N SER A 8 -13.57 -4.76 -2.85
CA SER A 8 -13.58 -6.07 -2.21
C SER A 8 -13.01 -7.18 -3.08
N ALA A 9 -13.45 -7.30 -4.33
CA ALA A 9 -13.01 -8.34 -5.27
C ALA A 9 -11.51 -8.20 -5.61
N SER A 10 -11.03 -6.97 -5.85
CA SER A 10 -9.62 -6.70 -6.11
C SER A 10 -8.76 -7.04 -4.88
N ARG A 11 -9.22 -6.65 -3.70
CA ARG A 11 -8.51 -6.90 -2.43
C ARG A 11 -8.44 -8.39 -2.06
N ILE A 12 -9.49 -9.16 -2.35
CA ILE A 12 -9.47 -10.62 -2.19
C ILE A 12 -8.39 -11.22 -3.10
N SER A 13 -8.36 -10.81 -4.36
CA SER A 13 -7.37 -11.28 -5.32
C SER A 13 -5.94 -10.88 -4.94
N GLN A 14 -5.74 -9.66 -4.45
CA GLN A 14 -4.43 -9.15 -3.98
C GLN A 14 -3.98 -9.89 -2.71
N ARG A 15 -4.90 -10.20 -1.79
CA ARG A 15 -4.60 -10.99 -0.58
C ARG A 15 -4.17 -12.41 -0.96
N ASP A 16 -4.86 -13.04 -1.90
CA ASP A 16 -4.49 -14.35 -2.43
C ASP A 16 -3.11 -14.31 -3.10
N ASP A 17 -2.77 -13.24 -3.84
CA ASP A 17 -1.44 -13.03 -4.40
C ASP A 17 -0.36 -12.95 -3.31
N LEU A 18 -0.62 -12.20 -2.24
CA LEU A 18 0.31 -12.05 -1.12
C LEU A 18 0.49 -13.36 -0.34
N GLN A 19 -0.60 -14.08 -0.07
CA GLN A 19 -0.55 -15.40 0.58
C GLN A 19 0.25 -16.39 -0.26
N PHE A 20 0.02 -16.38 -1.58
CA PHE A 20 0.74 -17.23 -2.51
C PHE A 20 2.23 -16.88 -2.56
N LEU A 21 2.60 -15.59 -2.53
CA LEU A 21 3.98 -15.11 -2.46
C LEU A 21 4.66 -15.53 -1.16
N ALA A 22 3.98 -15.35 -0.02
CA ALA A 22 4.53 -15.70 1.28
C ALA A 22 4.80 -17.19 1.41
N GLY A 23 3.92 -18.02 0.82
CA GLY A 23 3.96 -19.46 0.99
C GLY A 23 3.66 -19.86 2.44
N SER A 24 2.99 -20.97 2.65
CA SER A 24 2.79 -21.51 3.99
C SER A 24 3.78 -22.63 4.26
N PRO A 25 4.35 -22.75 5.47
CA PRO A 25 5.13 -23.92 5.88
C PRO A 25 4.36 -25.23 5.69
N ASP A 26 3.02 -25.18 5.85
CA ASP A 26 2.13 -26.33 5.68
C ASP A 26 1.68 -26.53 4.22
N ASN A 27 2.33 -25.88 3.27
CA ASN A 27 2.02 -25.94 1.83
C ASN A 27 0.57 -25.53 1.47
N GLY A 28 -0.12 -24.76 2.38
CA GLY A 28 -1.53 -24.45 2.23
C GLY A 28 -1.88 -23.49 1.11
N TRP A 29 -1.04 -22.49 0.85
CA TRP A 29 -1.40 -21.40 -0.05
C TRP A 29 -1.01 -21.62 -1.51
N GLN A 30 0.03 -22.41 -1.78
CA GLN A 30 0.48 -22.67 -3.16
C GLN A 30 -0.16 -23.92 -3.78
N TRP A 31 -0.79 -24.78 -2.97
CA TRP A 31 -1.45 -25.98 -3.44
C TRP A 31 -2.97 -25.81 -3.38
N PRO A 32 -3.71 -26.09 -4.47
CA PRO A 32 -5.16 -26.15 -4.41
C PRO A 32 -5.60 -27.22 -3.39
N GLU A 33 -6.52 -26.87 -2.51
CA GLU A 33 -6.97 -27.74 -1.43
C GLU A 33 -7.46 -29.12 -1.91
N LYS A 34 -8.23 -29.12 -3.00
CA LYS A 34 -8.72 -30.38 -3.62
C LYS A 34 -7.58 -31.32 -4.01
N VAL A 35 -6.48 -30.75 -4.50
CA VAL A 35 -5.31 -31.53 -4.94
C VAL A 35 -4.54 -32.03 -3.72
N LYS A 36 -4.33 -31.19 -2.71
CA LYS A 36 -3.69 -31.57 -1.45
C LYS A 36 -4.43 -32.75 -0.80
N LEU A 37 -5.75 -32.64 -0.64
CA LEU A 37 -6.60 -33.70 -0.09
C LEU A 37 -6.56 -34.98 -0.93
N SER A 38 -6.55 -34.87 -2.26
CA SER A 38 -6.45 -36.04 -3.15
C SER A 38 -5.12 -36.78 -2.99
N ARG A 39 -4.01 -36.03 -2.84
CA ARG A 39 -2.67 -36.61 -2.65
C ARG A 39 -2.47 -37.16 -1.25
N GLU A 40 -3.09 -36.59 -0.24
CA GLU A 40 -3.04 -37.06 1.14
C GLU A 40 -3.85 -38.37 1.35
N LYS A 41 -4.97 -38.50 0.65
CA LYS A 41 -5.88 -39.67 0.73
C LYS A 41 -5.62 -40.72 -0.36
N ASP A 42 -4.46 -40.73 -0.98
CA ASP A 42 -4.15 -41.73 -2.00
C ASP A 42 -4.13 -43.15 -1.41
N LYS A 43 -4.66 -44.12 -2.17
CA LYS A 43 -4.77 -45.53 -1.76
C LYS A 43 -3.42 -46.19 -1.45
N ASN A 44 -2.37 -45.69 -2.07
CA ASN A 44 -1.00 -46.21 -1.95
C ASN A 44 -0.16 -45.48 -0.87
N GLY A 45 -0.82 -44.63 -0.04
CA GLY A 45 -0.19 -43.82 0.99
C GLY A 45 -0.12 -42.34 0.61
N PRO A 46 0.11 -41.48 1.59
CA PRO A 46 0.16 -40.02 1.35
C PRO A 46 1.32 -39.65 0.44
N ARG A 47 0.99 -38.88 -0.62
CA ARG A 47 1.99 -38.38 -1.58
C ARG A 47 2.48 -37.00 -1.17
N PRO A 48 3.77 -36.67 -1.31
CA PRO A 48 4.31 -35.40 -0.90
C PRO A 48 3.75 -34.24 -1.73
N CYS A 49 3.45 -33.12 -1.05
CA CYS A 49 3.12 -31.83 -1.66
C CYS A 49 4.25 -30.84 -1.31
N LEU A 50 5.33 -30.85 -2.06
CA LEU A 50 6.48 -30.00 -1.81
C LEU A 50 6.23 -28.59 -2.37
N THR A 51 6.54 -27.56 -1.58
CA THR A 51 6.52 -26.17 -1.99
C THR A 51 7.94 -25.65 -2.11
N VAL A 52 8.40 -25.43 -3.34
CA VAL A 52 9.69 -24.80 -3.64
C VAL A 52 9.41 -23.39 -4.17
N ASN A 53 9.19 -22.46 -3.25
CA ASN A 53 8.80 -21.11 -3.60
C ASN A 53 9.95 -20.32 -4.22
N LYS A 54 9.84 -20.04 -5.53
CA LYS A 54 10.80 -19.23 -6.30
C LYS A 54 10.35 -17.76 -6.46
N LEU A 55 9.10 -17.44 -6.17
CA LEU A 55 8.54 -16.11 -6.38
C LEU A 55 9.26 -15.00 -5.60
N PRO A 56 9.61 -15.18 -4.30
CA PRO A 56 10.31 -14.15 -3.56
C PRO A 56 11.63 -13.72 -4.21
N GLN A 57 12.33 -14.66 -4.87
CA GLN A 57 13.55 -14.34 -5.59
C GLN A 57 13.29 -13.37 -6.75
N HIS A 58 12.23 -13.58 -7.53
CA HIS A 58 11.89 -12.72 -8.66
C HIS A 58 11.35 -11.35 -8.21
N VAL A 59 10.50 -11.32 -7.18
CA VAL A 59 10.03 -10.06 -6.58
C VAL A 59 11.22 -9.25 -6.07
N ASN A 60 12.10 -9.87 -5.28
CA ASN A 60 13.29 -9.21 -4.76
C ASN A 60 14.24 -8.72 -5.85
N GLN A 61 14.33 -9.42 -6.99
CA GLN A 61 15.14 -8.97 -8.12
C GLN A 61 14.64 -7.62 -8.65
N VAL A 62 13.32 -7.47 -8.85
CA VAL A 62 12.71 -6.21 -9.34
C VAL A 62 12.86 -5.09 -8.30
N VAL A 63 12.57 -5.38 -7.04
CA VAL A 63 12.69 -4.39 -5.95
C VAL A 63 14.15 -3.96 -5.74
N ASN A 64 15.09 -4.86 -5.83
CA ASN A 64 16.52 -4.52 -5.73
C ASN A 64 16.99 -3.67 -6.92
N GLU A 65 16.41 -3.83 -8.11
CA GLU A 65 16.68 -2.95 -9.23
C GLU A 65 16.19 -1.52 -8.96
N GLN A 66 15.00 -1.36 -8.39
CA GLN A 66 14.51 -0.06 -7.93
C GLN A 66 15.40 0.54 -6.83
N ARG A 67 15.90 -0.28 -5.89
CA ARG A 67 16.83 0.18 -4.85
C ARG A 67 18.16 0.69 -5.41
N LYS A 68 18.66 0.10 -6.49
CA LYS A 68 19.89 0.54 -7.16
C LYS A 68 19.66 1.83 -7.96
N ASN A 69 18.55 1.91 -8.68
CA ASN A 69 18.23 3.00 -9.59
C ASN A 69 17.22 3.95 -8.95
N ARG A 70 17.59 4.53 -7.80
CA ARG A 70 16.72 5.46 -7.08
C ARG A 70 16.45 6.72 -7.91
N PRO A 71 15.19 7.01 -8.27
CA PRO A 71 14.86 8.28 -8.90
C PRO A 71 15.10 9.42 -7.91
N SER A 72 15.73 10.49 -8.35
CA SER A 72 15.89 11.70 -7.56
C SER A 72 14.90 12.76 -8.04
N ILE A 73 14.23 13.42 -7.11
CA ILE A 73 13.39 14.57 -7.40
C ILE A 73 14.28 15.79 -7.61
N LYS A 74 14.05 16.54 -8.69
CA LYS A 74 14.78 17.78 -9.00
C LYS A 74 13.81 18.89 -9.35
N ALA A 75 13.91 20.02 -8.65
CA ALA A 75 13.23 21.25 -9.01
C ALA A 75 13.95 21.92 -10.18
N ARG A 76 13.19 22.37 -11.17
CA ARG A 76 13.72 23.12 -12.33
C ARG A 76 12.91 24.39 -12.55
N PRO A 77 13.55 25.52 -12.85
CA PRO A 77 12.83 26.71 -13.26
C PRO A 77 12.08 26.44 -14.59
N VAL A 78 10.85 26.93 -14.69
CA VAL A 78 9.96 26.61 -15.83
C VAL A 78 10.05 27.69 -16.93
N ASP A 79 10.28 28.94 -16.56
CA ASP A 79 10.33 30.07 -17.50
C ASP A 79 11.51 31.03 -17.23
N ASN A 80 11.69 32.04 -18.12
CA ASN A 80 12.78 32.97 -18.01
C ASN A 80 12.74 33.89 -16.78
N GLY A 81 11.62 33.97 -16.07
CA GLY A 81 11.45 34.73 -14.82
C GLY A 81 11.72 33.92 -13.57
N ALA A 82 11.87 32.61 -13.69
CA ALA A 82 12.07 31.73 -12.54
C ALA A 82 13.56 31.72 -12.11
N ASP A 83 13.78 31.91 -10.81
CA ASP A 83 15.10 31.93 -10.21
C ASP A 83 15.73 30.56 -10.07
N VAL A 84 16.88 30.34 -10.71
CA VAL A 84 17.68 29.10 -10.61
C VAL A 84 18.16 28.87 -9.17
N HIS A 85 18.40 29.93 -8.39
CA HIS A 85 18.82 29.81 -7.00
C HIS A 85 17.71 29.27 -6.13
N THR A 86 16.50 29.77 -6.32
CA THR A 86 15.29 29.26 -5.64
C THR A 86 15.05 27.77 -5.96
N ALA A 87 15.21 27.33 -7.20
CA ALA A 87 15.11 25.92 -7.57
C ALA A 87 16.13 25.04 -6.82
N LYS A 88 17.38 25.51 -6.65
CA LYS A 88 18.41 24.81 -5.87
C LYS A 88 18.06 24.71 -4.38
N ILE A 89 17.42 25.74 -3.82
CA ILE A 89 16.95 25.72 -2.42
C ILE A 89 15.88 24.63 -2.27
N PHE A 90 14.91 24.56 -3.17
CA PHE A 90 13.90 23.50 -3.17
C PHE A 90 14.51 22.10 -3.31
N ASP A 91 15.50 21.93 -4.19
CA ASP A 91 16.26 20.67 -4.28
C ASP A 91 16.91 20.29 -2.94
N GLY A 92 17.48 21.27 -2.24
CA GLY A 92 18.08 21.07 -0.92
C GLY A 92 17.06 20.65 0.13
N ILE A 93 15.90 21.31 0.17
CA ILE A 93 14.80 21.00 1.10
C ILE A 93 14.25 19.59 0.83
N ILE A 94 14.01 19.23 -0.43
CA ILE A 94 13.49 17.89 -0.78
C ILE A 94 14.47 16.80 -0.33
N ARG A 95 15.77 16.97 -0.61
CA ARG A 95 16.79 16.02 -0.17
C ARG A 95 16.89 15.91 1.34
N HIS A 96 16.73 17.03 2.04
CA HIS A 96 16.72 17.03 3.50
C HIS A 96 15.53 16.22 4.03
N ILE A 97 14.32 16.47 3.51
CA ILE A 97 13.10 15.71 3.87
C ILE A 97 13.29 14.21 3.60
N GLU A 98 13.78 13.84 2.43
CA GLU A 98 14.01 12.43 2.09
C GLU A 98 15.04 11.78 3.00
N SER A 99 16.12 12.50 3.37
CA SER A 99 17.17 11.98 4.24
C SER A 99 16.74 11.90 5.71
N SER A 100 16.11 12.95 6.25
CA SER A 100 15.65 12.99 7.64
C SER A 100 14.53 11.99 7.93
N SER A 101 13.69 11.75 6.93
CA SER A 101 12.55 10.81 7.04
C SER A 101 12.92 9.35 6.79
N ASP A 102 14.15 9.06 6.35
CA ASP A 102 14.53 7.75 5.78
C ASP A 102 13.53 7.27 4.70
N ALA A 103 13.16 8.19 3.79
CA ALA A 103 12.11 8.01 2.79
C ALA A 103 12.30 6.76 1.91
N ASN A 104 13.55 6.30 1.78
CA ASN A 104 13.87 5.07 1.05
C ASN A 104 13.15 3.83 1.58
N VAL A 105 12.92 3.76 2.90
CA VAL A 105 12.17 2.66 3.52
C VAL A 105 10.71 2.72 3.08
N ALA A 106 10.13 3.92 3.03
CA ALA A 106 8.75 4.11 2.58
C ALA A 106 8.59 3.73 1.10
N TYR A 107 9.48 4.23 0.23
CA TYR A 107 9.45 3.93 -1.20
C TYR A 107 9.66 2.44 -1.50
N THR A 108 10.61 1.81 -0.81
CA THR A 108 10.86 0.38 -0.98
C THR A 108 9.67 -0.45 -0.51
N THR A 109 9.06 -0.11 0.64
CA THR A 109 7.89 -0.83 1.14
C THR A 109 6.71 -0.73 0.17
N ALA A 110 6.47 0.44 -0.41
CA ALA A 110 5.42 0.64 -1.42
C ALA A 110 5.72 -0.13 -2.72
N CYS A 111 6.99 -0.16 -3.14
CA CYS A 111 7.43 -0.92 -4.31
C CYS A 111 7.31 -2.44 -4.08
N ASP A 112 7.69 -2.96 -2.91
CA ASP A 112 7.51 -4.36 -2.56
C ASP A 112 6.04 -4.79 -2.67
N ALA A 113 5.13 -3.97 -2.15
CA ALA A 113 3.71 -4.19 -2.23
C ALA A 113 3.19 -4.12 -3.67
N GLN A 114 3.61 -3.11 -4.43
CA GLN A 114 3.30 -2.93 -5.86
C GLN A 114 3.70 -4.16 -6.67
N VAL A 115 4.94 -4.62 -6.53
CA VAL A 115 5.47 -5.78 -7.28
C VAL A 115 4.82 -7.07 -6.82
N GLY A 116 4.59 -7.24 -5.51
CA GLY A 116 4.01 -8.44 -4.92
C GLY A 116 2.55 -8.62 -5.32
N HIS A 117 1.69 -7.71 -4.89
CA HIS A 117 0.23 -7.85 -5.06
C HIS A 117 -0.43 -6.72 -5.87
N GLY A 118 0.35 -5.76 -6.38
CA GLY A 118 -0.11 -4.76 -7.34
C GLY A 118 -0.35 -3.37 -6.78
N GLU A 119 -0.39 -3.17 -5.47
CA GLU A 119 -0.73 -1.88 -4.89
C GLU A 119 0.01 -1.62 -3.59
N GLY A 120 0.69 -0.49 -3.51
CA GLY A 120 1.41 -0.04 -2.32
C GLY A 120 1.12 1.41 -2.02
N TYR A 121 1.43 1.85 -0.79
CA TYR A 121 1.18 3.21 -0.33
C TYR A 121 2.31 3.71 0.55
N TYR A 122 2.52 5.02 0.50
CA TYR A 122 3.27 5.76 1.51
C TYR A 122 2.56 7.09 1.77
N ARG A 123 2.91 7.76 2.85
CA ARG A 123 2.27 9.01 3.24
C ARG A 123 3.26 10.09 3.59
N VAL A 124 2.83 11.33 3.39
CA VAL A 124 3.55 12.55 3.79
C VAL A 124 2.82 13.16 4.98
N LEU A 125 3.54 13.44 6.04
CA LEU A 125 2.99 14.00 7.28
C LEU A 125 3.82 15.20 7.73
N THR A 126 3.30 15.93 8.71
CA THR A 126 4.06 16.89 9.51
C THR A 126 4.21 16.34 10.92
N GLU A 127 5.42 16.31 11.42
CA GLU A 127 5.74 15.87 12.79
C GLU A 127 6.55 16.97 13.49
N TYR A 128 6.48 17.04 14.81
CA TYR A 128 7.34 17.93 15.57
C TYR A 128 8.79 17.46 15.47
N THR A 129 9.71 18.41 15.31
CA THR A 129 11.16 18.13 15.18
C THR A 129 11.73 17.47 16.43
N ASP A 130 11.21 17.83 17.60
CA ASP A 130 11.59 17.35 18.91
C ASP A 130 10.41 17.52 19.88
N ASP A 131 10.36 16.72 20.94
CA ASP A 131 9.33 16.74 21.99
C ASP A 131 9.21 18.11 22.68
N LEU A 132 10.27 18.91 22.68
CA LEU A 132 10.35 20.24 23.29
C LEU A 132 10.28 21.38 22.26
N SER A 133 9.98 21.10 21.01
CA SER A 133 9.94 22.08 19.93
C SER A 133 8.52 22.29 19.41
N PHE A 134 8.19 23.53 19.06
CA PHE A 134 6.99 23.87 18.27
C PHE A 134 7.23 23.83 16.77
N ASN A 135 8.49 23.58 16.33
CA ASN A 135 8.81 23.49 14.92
C ASN A 135 8.34 22.14 14.37
N GLN A 136 7.74 22.17 13.19
CA GLN A 136 7.29 20.98 12.48
C GLN A 136 8.14 20.75 11.24
N GLU A 137 8.42 19.49 10.95
CA GLU A 137 9.09 19.04 9.74
C GLU A 137 8.14 18.17 8.90
N ILE A 138 8.35 18.21 7.59
CA ILE A 138 7.66 17.31 6.66
C ILE A 138 8.40 15.97 6.70
N VAL A 139 7.66 14.89 6.91
CA VAL A 139 8.21 13.54 6.97
C VAL A 139 7.47 12.61 6.02
N ILE A 140 8.22 11.67 5.43
CA ILE A 140 7.69 10.62 4.57
C ILE A 140 7.67 9.32 5.35
N ARG A 141 6.49 8.77 5.56
CA ARG A 141 6.30 7.54 6.35
C ARG A 141 5.74 6.41 5.50
N ARG A 142 6.26 5.21 5.75
CA ARG A 142 5.73 4.00 5.10
C ARG A 142 4.36 3.64 5.62
N ILE A 143 3.53 3.06 4.78
CA ILE A 143 2.34 2.32 5.16
C ILE A 143 2.65 0.84 4.96
N ARG A 144 2.85 0.11 6.08
CA ARG A 144 3.28 -1.29 6.04
C ARG A 144 2.20 -2.21 5.47
N ASN A 145 0.95 -1.97 5.86
CA ASN A 145 -0.19 -2.77 5.42
C ASN A 145 -0.97 -2.00 4.36
N ALA A 146 -0.78 -2.32 3.09
CA ALA A 146 -1.52 -1.69 1.99
C ALA A 146 -3.04 -1.92 2.12
N PHE A 147 -3.46 -3.02 2.76
CA PHE A 147 -4.88 -3.32 2.97
C PHE A 147 -5.54 -2.45 4.05
N SER A 148 -4.78 -1.67 4.81
CA SER A 148 -5.35 -0.68 5.73
C SER A 148 -5.83 0.60 5.04
N VAL A 149 -5.42 0.82 3.79
CA VAL A 149 -5.77 2.02 3.01
C VAL A 149 -6.98 1.74 2.12
N TYR A 150 -7.97 2.61 2.16
CA TYR A 150 -9.13 2.60 1.28
C TYR A 150 -9.19 3.94 0.56
N MET A 151 -8.79 3.94 -0.70
CA MET A 151 -8.80 5.14 -1.54
C MET A 151 -10.06 5.17 -2.41
N ASP A 152 -10.44 6.34 -2.89
CA ASP A 152 -11.55 6.52 -3.80
C ASP A 152 -11.41 5.58 -5.01
N PRO A 153 -12.39 4.72 -5.30
CA PRO A 153 -12.30 3.78 -6.43
C PRO A 153 -12.38 4.47 -7.80
N ASP A 154 -12.94 5.68 -7.86
CA ASP A 154 -13.18 6.41 -9.11
C ASP A 154 -11.98 7.26 -9.57
N ILE A 155 -10.78 7.01 -9.01
CA ILE A 155 -9.55 7.72 -9.38
C ILE A 155 -9.06 7.30 -10.76
N ASN A 156 -8.65 8.27 -11.57
CA ASN A 156 -8.01 8.03 -12.88
C ASN A 156 -6.49 8.17 -12.80
N ASP A 157 -5.99 9.05 -11.92
CA ASP A 157 -4.54 9.22 -11.74
C ASP A 157 -3.93 8.03 -10.99
N PRO A 158 -2.90 7.38 -11.53
CA PRO A 158 -2.21 6.29 -10.86
C PRO A 158 -1.71 6.63 -9.44
N CYS A 159 -1.28 7.87 -9.22
CA CYS A 159 -0.82 8.35 -7.91
C CYS A 159 -1.95 8.72 -6.94
N GLY A 160 -3.21 8.78 -7.43
CA GLY A 160 -4.37 9.16 -6.64
C GLY A 160 -4.51 10.66 -6.36
N SER A 161 -3.91 11.53 -7.18
CA SER A 161 -3.99 12.98 -7.00
C SER A 161 -5.39 13.55 -7.20
N ASP A 162 -6.23 12.84 -7.94
CA ASP A 162 -7.63 13.16 -8.23
C ASP A 162 -8.62 12.57 -7.20
N ALA A 163 -8.13 11.82 -6.22
CA ALA A 163 -8.95 11.22 -5.19
C ALA A 163 -9.76 12.27 -4.44
N ARG A 164 -11.04 11.97 -4.20
CA ARG A 164 -11.96 12.80 -3.42
C ARG A 164 -11.86 12.50 -1.94
N TYR A 165 -11.51 11.28 -1.58
CA TYR A 165 -11.36 10.84 -0.20
C TYR A 165 -10.39 9.65 -0.09
N CYS A 166 -9.87 9.46 1.13
CA CYS A 166 -9.04 8.32 1.49
C CYS A 166 -9.24 7.97 2.96
N PHE A 167 -9.26 6.68 3.28
CA PHE A 167 -9.27 6.18 4.66
C PHE A 167 -8.00 5.39 4.93
N ILE A 168 -7.44 5.56 6.11
CA ILE A 168 -6.39 4.68 6.65
C ILE A 168 -6.90 4.10 7.95
N THR A 169 -7.01 2.78 8.03
CA THR A 169 -7.55 2.11 9.21
C THR A 169 -6.43 1.52 10.07
N THR A 170 -6.57 1.68 11.38
CA THR A 170 -5.69 1.12 12.40
C THR A 170 -6.53 0.40 13.45
N LEU A 171 -6.07 -0.74 13.92
CA LEU A 171 -6.70 -1.46 15.00
C LEU A 171 -5.99 -1.10 16.31
N LEU A 172 -6.74 -0.70 17.31
CA LEU A 172 -6.25 -0.44 18.67
C LEU A 172 -6.90 -1.42 19.65
N ASP A 173 -6.12 -1.83 20.61
CA ASP A 173 -6.62 -2.57 21.76
C ASP A 173 -7.37 -1.63 22.73
N GLU A 174 -8.18 -2.21 23.63
CA GLU A 174 -8.98 -1.45 24.59
C GLU A 174 -8.13 -0.49 25.44
N ASP A 175 -7.01 -0.98 25.97
CA ASP A 175 -6.13 -0.18 26.83
C ASP A 175 -5.49 0.98 26.06
N GLU A 176 -5.06 0.72 24.82
CA GLU A 176 -4.49 1.75 23.94
C GLU A 176 -5.53 2.81 23.57
N TYR A 177 -6.77 2.38 23.29
CA TYR A 177 -7.86 3.30 22.96
C TYR A 177 -8.21 4.22 24.14
N LYS A 178 -8.40 3.67 25.34
CA LYS A 178 -8.70 4.42 26.55
C LYS A 178 -7.58 5.39 26.96
N ALA A 179 -6.32 4.96 26.75
CA ALA A 179 -5.18 5.83 27.02
C ALA A 179 -5.05 6.98 26.03
N ALA A 180 -5.35 6.73 24.75
CA ALA A 180 -5.26 7.75 23.71
C ALA A 180 -6.46 8.72 23.72
N TYR A 181 -7.65 8.24 24.10
CA TYR A 181 -8.91 9.00 24.05
C TYR A 181 -9.70 8.85 25.35
N PRO A 182 -9.25 9.47 26.45
CA PRO A 182 -9.88 9.32 27.76
C PRO A 182 -11.30 9.95 27.82
N ASP A 183 -11.58 10.93 26.97
CA ASP A 183 -12.86 11.63 26.89
C ASP A 183 -13.81 11.06 25.83
N ALA A 184 -13.41 9.97 25.15
CA ALA A 184 -14.23 9.35 24.12
C ALA A 184 -15.42 8.59 24.72
N GLN A 185 -16.46 8.41 23.91
CA GLN A 185 -17.65 7.66 24.30
C GLN A 185 -17.26 6.25 24.78
N GLU A 186 -17.87 5.81 25.89
CA GLU A 186 -17.68 4.47 26.41
C GLU A 186 -18.13 3.41 25.37
N VAL A 187 -17.28 2.46 25.13
CA VAL A 187 -17.51 1.33 24.22
C VAL A 187 -17.86 0.11 25.05
N ASP A 188 -18.95 -0.55 24.74
CA ASP A 188 -19.28 -1.84 25.35
C ASP A 188 -18.45 -2.95 24.67
N TRP A 189 -17.31 -3.28 25.29
CA TRP A 189 -16.38 -4.27 24.78
C TRP A 189 -16.91 -5.70 24.83
N ASP A 190 -17.95 -5.96 25.60
CA ASP A 190 -18.56 -7.28 25.71
C ASP A 190 -19.57 -7.56 24.58
N GLU A 191 -20.18 -6.52 24.02
CA GLU A 191 -21.04 -6.60 22.84
C GLU A 191 -20.26 -6.59 21.52
N VAL A 192 -18.99 -6.19 21.54
CA VAL A 192 -18.12 -6.01 20.36
C VAL A 192 -17.80 -7.32 19.62
N GLY A 193 -18.14 -8.48 20.11
CA GLY A 193 -17.87 -9.77 19.45
C GLY A 193 -19.10 -10.52 18.96
N THR A 194 -20.30 -10.01 19.18
CA THR A 194 -21.55 -10.76 18.92
C THR A 194 -22.33 -10.28 17.69
N GLY A 195 -21.82 -9.34 16.96
CA GLY A 195 -22.54 -8.68 15.87
C GLY A 195 -22.18 -9.19 14.48
N ASP A 196 -23.20 -9.24 13.70
CA ASP A 196 -23.28 -9.50 12.26
C ASP A 196 -22.01 -9.08 11.46
N ASP A 197 -21.67 -9.82 10.42
CA ASP A 197 -20.56 -9.59 9.46
C ASP A 197 -20.46 -8.14 8.91
N ASP A 198 -21.45 -7.30 9.16
CA ASP A 198 -21.54 -5.91 8.73
C ASP A 198 -20.84 -4.91 9.66
N ASN A 199 -20.34 -5.30 10.84
CA ASN A 199 -19.67 -4.37 11.74
C ASN A 199 -18.18 -4.22 11.47
N LEU A 200 -17.85 -3.35 10.51
CA LEU A 200 -16.47 -3.09 10.07
C LEU A 200 -15.58 -2.43 11.16
N TRP A 201 -16.17 -1.99 12.27
CA TRP A 201 -15.46 -1.21 13.29
C TRP A 201 -14.87 -2.05 14.42
N PHE A 202 -15.31 -3.29 14.57
CA PHE A 202 -14.84 -4.20 15.62
C PHE A 202 -14.25 -5.48 15.04
N THR A 203 -13.45 -6.17 15.82
CA THR A 203 -12.92 -7.48 15.50
C THR A 203 -13.19 -8.45 16.65
N ASP A 204 -13.20 -9.75 16.36
CA ASP A 204 -13.42 -10.82 17.36
C ASP A 204 -12.41 -10.79 18.54
N ASP A 205 -11.26 -10.11 18.34
CA ASP A 205 -10.19 -9.97 19.33
C ASP A 205 -10.37 -8.78 20.29
N LYS A 206 -11.57 -8.21 20.43
CA LYS A 206 -11.84 -7.00 21.24
C LYS A 206 -10.99 -5.79 20.84
N LYS A 207 -10.76 -5.62 19.55
CA LYS A 207 -10.04 -4.46 19.00
C LYS A 207 -11.01 -3.52 18.32
N ILE A 208 -10.80 -2.24 18.52
CA ILE A 208 -11.56 -1.19 17.83
C ILE A 208 -10.77 -0.70 16.62
N ARG A 209 -11.46 -0.50 15.52
CA ARG A 209 -10.88 0.10 14.32
C ARG A 209 -11.06 1.60 14.38
N ILE A 210 -9.96 2.32 14.25
CA ILE A 210 -9.94 3.77 14.05
C ILE A 210 -9.60 4.04 12.61
N ALA A 211 -10.25 5.04 12.02
CA ALA A 211 -9.99 5.46 10.66
C ALA A 211 -9.52 6.92 10.62
N GLU A 212 -8.37 7.15 10.01
CA GLU A 212 -8.00 8.48 9.52
C GLU A 212 -8.73 8.70 8.20
N TYR A 213 -9.56 9.72 8.12
CA TYR A 213 -10.35 10.05 6.94
C TYR A 213 -9.92 11.38 6.37
N PHE A 214 -9.46 11.36 5.13
CA PHE A 214 -9.17 12.56 4.36
C PHE A 214 -10.29 12.79 3.34
N THR A 215 -10.79 14.00 3.27
CA THR A 215 -11.78 14.41 2.26
C THR A 215 -11.37 15.69 1.58
N VAL A 216 -11.72 15.81 0.31
CA VAL A 216 -11.46 16.98 -0.51
C VAL A 216 -12.74 17.76 -0.67
N GLU A 217 -12.77 18.95 -0.12
CA GLU A 217 -13.85 19.92 -0.29
C GLU A 217 -13.46 20.92 -1.38
N LYS A 218 -14.39 21.17 -2.30
CA LYS A 218 -14.26 22.21 -3.31
C LYS A 218 -15.18 23.36 -2.94
N THR A 219 -14.58 24.50 -2.63
CA THR A 219 -15.31 25.71 -2.31
C THR A 219 -15.23 26.67 -3.48
N PRO A 220 -16.36 27.17 -4.02
CA PRO A 220 -16.33 28.21 -5.04
C PRO A 220 -15.70 29.47 -4.46
N ALA A 221 -14.81 30.08 -5.23
CA ALA A 221 -14.11 31.28 -4.83
C ALA A 221 -13.80 32.14 -6.05
N SER A 222 -13.65 33.46 -5.84
CA SER A 222 -13.20 34.38 -6.86
C SER A 222 -11.76 34.78 -6.61
N ILE A 223 -10.94 34.75 -7.64
CA ILE A 223 -9.57 35.24 -7.61
C ILE A 223 -9.43 36.52 -8.45
N CYS A 224 -8.65 37.44 -7.94
CA CYS A 224 -8.40 38.73 -8.55
C CYS A 224 -6.94 38.85 -8.97
N ARG A 225 -6.71 39.28 -10.21
CA ARG A 225 -5.39 39.56 -10.74
C ARG A 225 -5.12 41.06 -10.66
N TRP A 226 -3.97 41.40 -10.16
CA TRP A 226 -3.50 42.77 -10.03
C TRP A 226 -2.59 43.19 -11.21
N SER A 227 -2.41 44.48 -11.41
CA SER A 227 -1.57 45.03 -12.50
C SER A 227 -0.08 44.70 -12.40
N ASP A 228 0.39 44.34 -11.20
CA ASP A 228 1.74 43.85 -10.93
C ASP A 228 1.92 42.36 -11.25
N GLY A 229 0.83 41.66 -11.66
CA GLY A 229 0.84 40.25 -11.97
C GLY A 229 0.51 39.34 -10.78
N ASN A 230 0.42 39.89 -9.57
CA ASN A 230 0.02 39.14 -8.41
C ASN A 230 -1.45 38.71 -8.47
N VAL A 231 -1.77 37.61 -7.78
CA VAL A 231 -3.14 37.07 -7.66
C VAL A 231 -3.50 37.00 -6.19
N SER A 232 -4.65 37.50 -5.81
CA SER A 232 -5.21 37.39 -4.46
C SER A 232 -6.59 36.74 -4.50
N LEU A 233 -6.96 36.13 -3.39
CA LEU A 233 -8.30 35.61 -3.18
C LEU A 233 -9.25 36.77 -2.83
N LYS A 234 -10.49 36.70 -3.32
CA LYS A 234 -11.54 37.61 -2.90
C LYS A 234 -12.22 37.05 -1.65
N ASP A 235 -11.58 37.32 -0.52
CA ASP A 235 -12.05 36.92 0.81
C ASP A 235 -12.76 38.08 1.54
N GLU A 236 -13.11 37.87 2.78
CA GLU A 236 -13.77 38.91 3.62
C GLU A 236 -12.89 40.15 3.80
N ASN A 237 -11.60 40.05 3.68
CA ASN A 237 -10.63 41.13 3.80
C ASN A 237 -10.25 41.76 2.46
N PHE A 238 -10.95 41.41 1.37
CA PHE A 238 -10.62 41.86 0.01
C PHE A 238 -10.60 43.40 -0.10
N ASP A 239 -11.52 44.10 0.54
CA ASP A 239 -11.57 45.56 0.51
C ASP A 239 -10.34 46.22 1.16
N LEU A 240 -9.80 45.62 2.21
CA LEU A 240 -8.55 46.08 2.82
C LEU A 240 -7.36 45.83 1.86
N THR A 241 -7.36 44.70 1.17
CA THR A 241 -6.35 44.38 0.15
C THR A 241 -6.42 45.39 -1.01
N VAL A 242 -7.60 45.72 -1.50
CA VAL A 242 -7.81 46.73 -2.54
C VAL A 242 -7.27 48.10 -2.10
N ALA A 243 -7.56 48.50 -0.83
CA ALA A 243 -7.08 49.78 -0.29
C ALA A 243 -5.55 49.82 -0.18
N ALA A 244 -4.93 48.71 0.28
CA ALA A 244 -3.45 48.58 0.39
C ALA A 244 -2.75 48.63 -0.97
N TYR A 245 -3.25 47.87 -1.95
CA TYR A 245 -2.72 47.85 -3.30
C TYR A 245 -2.96 49.20 -4.03
N GLY A 246 -4.13 49.82 -3.81
CA GLY A 246 -4.47 51.15 -4.32
C GLY A 246 -3.49 52.23 -3.83
N ALA A 247 -3.06 52.19 -2.57
CA ALA A 247 -2.06 53.07 -2.01
C ALA A 247 -0.68 52.91 -2.67
N LEU A 248 -0.40 51.74 -3.23
CA LEU A 248 0.82 51.43 -4.00
C LEU A 248 0.69 51.71 -5.52
N GLY A 249 -0.48 52.19 -5.96
CA GLY A 249 -0.76 52.45 -7.39
C GLY A 249 -1.04 51.19 -8.20
N ILE A 250 -1.28 50.07 -7.54
CA ILE A 250 -1.59 48.78 -8.16
C ILE A 250 -3.12 48.69 -8.33
N THR A 251 -3.57 48.41 -9.55
CA THR A 251 -5.01 48.32 -9.89
C THR A 251 -5.44 46.89 -10.20
N LEU A 252 -6.73 46.61 -10.01
CA LEU A 252 -7.34 45.32 -10.36
C LEU A 252 -7.35 45.20 -11.91
N SER A 253 -6.73 44.13 -12.42
CA SER A 253 -6.61 43.83 -13.85
C SER A 253 -7.64 42.81 -14.35
N GLY A 254 -8.16 41.94 -13.48
CA GLY A 254 -9.18 40.95 -13.85
C GLY A 254 -9.67 40.14 -12.66
N GLU A 255 -10.85 39.58 -12.82
CA GLU A 255 -11.48 38.68 -11.83
C GLU A 255 -11.89 37.38 -12.52
N ARG A 256 -11.72 36.25 -11.84
CA ARG A 256 -12.13 34.93 -12.33
C ARG A 256 -12.70 34.08 -11.21
N GLU A 257 -13.83 33.46 -11.46
CA GLU A 257 -14.36 32.43 -10.60
C GLU A 257 -13.53 31.14 -10.71
N THR A 258 -13.32 30.49 -9.58
CA THR A 258 -12.53 29.25 -9.47
C THR A 258 -13.05 28.42 -8.31
N GLU A 259 -12.65 27.17 -8.26
CA GLU A 259 -12.87 26.32 -7.10
C GLU A 259 -11.56 26.15 -6.33
N ILE A 260 -11.59 26.43 -5.04
CA ILE A 260 -10.47 26.15 -4.15
C ILE A 260 -10.65 24.77 -3.56
N ARG A 261 -9.63 23.97 -3.75
CA ARG A 261 -9.55 22.62 -3.19
C ARG A 261 -8.95 22.73 -1.79
N ARG A 262 -9.67 22.26 -0.77
CA ARG A 262 -9.20 22.11 0.61
C ARG A 262 -9.29 20.67 1.01
N VAL A 263 -8.29 20.18 1.72
CA VAL A 263 -8.27 18.82 2.27
C VAL A 263 -8.55 18.92 3.76
N ARG A 264 -9.56 18.20 4.23
CA ARG A 264 -9.86 18.06 5.66
C ARG A 264 -9.50 16.67 6.13
N TRP A 265 -8.97 16.60 7.32
CA TRP A 265 -8.62 15.36 7.99
C TRP A 265 -9.45 15.15 9.23
N TYR A 266 -9.97 13.96 9.37
CA TYR A 266 -10.75 13.51 10.50
C TYR A 266 -10.17 12.22 11.04
N LYS A 267 -10.25 12.02 12.34
CA LYS A 267 -9.99 10.75 12.97
C LYS A 267 -11.29 10.24 13.57
N LEU A 268 -11.72 9.09 13.12
CA LEU A 268 -13.05 8.56 13.37
C LEU A 268 -12.95 7.23 14.13
N SER A 269 -13.78 7.06 15.14
CA SER A 269 -14.15 5.75 15.67
C SER A 269 -15.46 5.29 15.03
N GLY A 270 -15.94 4.09 15.38
CA GLY A 270 -17.27 3.64 14.95
C GLY A 270 -18.44 4.48 15.48
N PHE A 271 -18.19 5.34 16.46
CA PHE A 271 -19.21 6.07 17.21
C PHE A 271 -19.14 7.59 17.02
N GLU A 272 -17.93 8.15 16.94
CA GLU A 272 -17.73 9.59 16.96
C GLU A 272 -16.51 10.05 16.18
N THR A 273 -16.42 11.35 15.96
CA THR A 273 -15.23 12.02 15.45
C THR A 273 -14.32 12.35 16.62
N LEU A 274 -13.15 11.68 16.68
CA LEU A 274 -12.18 11.87 17.76
C LEU A 274 -11.36 13.15 17.59
N GLU A 275 -10.96 13.45 16.36
CA GLU A 275 -10.16 14.61 16.01
C GLU A 275 -10.56 15.13 14.63
N GLU A 276 -10.46 16.45 14.43
CA GLU A 276 -10.57 17.06 13.09
C GLU A 276 -9.53 18.17 12.92
N ARG A 277 -9.00 18.29 11.69
CA ARG A 277 -8.04 19.34 11.31
C ARG A 277 -8.13 19.64 9.83
N ASP A 278 -7.78 20.87 9.48
CA ASP A 278 -7.51 21.23 8.09
C ASP A 278 -6.09 20.77 7.73
N TRP A 279 -5.96 20.08 6.62
CA TRP A 279 -4.66 19.71 6.07
C TRP A 279 -4.08 20.89 5.27
N ILE A 280 -2.81 21.22 5.54
CA ILE A 280 -2.15 22.37 4.92
C ILE A 280 -1.95 22.17 3.41
N GLY A 281 -1.79 20.90 2.99
CA GLY A 281 -1.52 20.54 1.60
C GLY A 281 -2.75 20.59 0.71
N LYS A 282 -2.52 20.84 -0.58
CA LYS A 282 -3.55 20.83 -1.63
C LYS A 282 -4.06 19.42 -1.97
N TRP A 283 -3.30 18.40 -1.63
CA TRP A 283 -3.52 17.00 -2.02
C TRP A 283 -3.69 16.13 -0.77
N ILE A 284 -4.43 15.03 -0.91
CA ILE A 284 -4.46 14.00 0.12
C ILE A 284 -3.04 13.46 0.30
N PRO A 285 -2.50 13.44 1.53
CA PRO A 285 -1.09 13.09 1.78
C PRO A 285 -0.81 11.59 1.73
N VAL A 286 -1.60 10.82 1.02
CA VAL A 286 -1.44 9.38 0.81
C VAL A 286 -1.17 9.15 -0.67
N ILE A 287 0.02 8.68 -0.97
CA ILE A 287 0.47 8.46 -2.33
C ILE A 287 0.36 6.98 -2.65
N ARG A 288 -0.36 6.69 -3.72
CA ARG A 288 -0.56 5.36 -4.25
C ARG A 288 0.54 4.99 -5.23
N VAL A 289 1.00 3.75 -5.17
CA VAL A 289 1.98 3.17 -6.10
C VAL A 289 1.37 1.90 -6.67
N VAL A 290 1.14 1.89 -7.99
CA VAL A 290 0.37 0.86 -8.67
C VAL A 290 1.27 0.03 -9.57
N GLY A 291 1.03 -1.28 -9.62
CA GLY A 291 1.68 -2.22 -10.52
C GLY A 291 1.05 -2.19 -11.92
N ASN A 292 0.61 -3.34 -12.39
CA ASN A 292 -0.15 -3.42 -13.63
C ASN A 292 -1.57 -2.93 -13.38
N ASP A 293 -1.99 -1.92 -14.12
CA ASP A 293 -3.31 -1.31 -14.04
C ASP A 293 -3.99 -1.44 -15.41
N TRP A 294 -5.00 -2.28 -15.48
CA TRP A 294 -5.72 -2.61 -16.71
C TRP A 294 -7.18 -2.20 -16.57
N ASP A 295 -7.73 -1.64 -17.62
CA ASP A 295 -9.18 -1.49 -17.78
C ASP A 295 -9.68 -2.62 -18.69
N VAL A 296 -10.49 -3.50 -18.13
CA VAL A 296 -11.12 -4.61 -18.85
C VAL A 296 -12.63 -4.41 -18.81
N ASP A 297 -13.20 -3.97 -19.92
CA ASP A 297 -14.63 -3.72 -20.06
C ASP A 297 -15.20 -2.74 -19.00
N GLY A 298 -14.47 -1.69 -18.70
CA GLY A 298 -14.85 -0.69 -17.70
C GLY A 298 -14.63 -1.13 -16.24
N LYS A 299 -13.97 -2.27 -16.03
CA LYS A 299 -13.54 -2.72 -14.70
C LYS A 299 -12.03 -2.61 -14.57
N ARG A 300 -11.61 -1.90 -13.54
CA ARG A 300 -10.20 -1.73 -13.23
C ARG A 300 -9.65 -2.98 -12.56
N GLU A 301 -8.65 -3.58 -13.16
CA GLU A 301 -7.91 -4.72 -12.61
C GLU A 301 -6.48 -4.31 -12.28
N ILE A 302 -6.10 -4.48 -11.02
CA ILE A 302 -4.76 -4.18 -10.51
C ILE A 302 -4.09 -5.49 -10.11
N SER A 303 -2.86 -5.67 -10.58
CA SER A 303 -2.09 -6.86 -10.27
C SER A 303 -0.60 -6.58 -10.17
N GLY A 304 0.06 -7.38 -9.34
CA GLY A 304 1.52 -7.48 -9.27
C GLY A 304 2.07 -8.58 -10.18
N LEU A 305 3.36 -8.81 -10.05
CA LEU A 305 4.08 -9.87 -10.75
C LEU A 305 3.53 -11.26 -10.38
N VAL A 306 3.16 -11.45 -9.12
CA VAL A 306 2.77 -12.75 -8.58
C VAL A 306 1.56 -13.34 -9.29
N ARG A 307 0.55 -12.51 -9.62
CA ARG A 307 -0.67 -12.97 -10.27
C ARG A 307 -0.39 -13.78 -11.54
N ASN A 308 0.46 -13.27 -12.40
CA ASN A 308 0.80 -13.89 -13.67
C ASN A 308 1.78 -15.08 -13.53
N ALA A 309 2.46 -15.18 -12.38
CA ALA A 309 3.44 -16.23 -12.14
C ALA A 309 2.89 -17.44 -11.36
N LYS A 310 1.65 -17.36 -10.85
CA LYS A 310 1.04 -18.41 -10.01
C LYS A 310 1.02 -19.79 -10.69
N ASP A 311 0.57 -19.84 -11.93
CA ASP A 311 0.40 -21.11 -12.61
C ASP A 311 1.75 -21.77 -12.94
N ALA A 312 2.74 -20.98 -13.33
CA ALA A 312 4.10 -21.46 -13.53
C ALA A 312 4.72 -22.02 -12.23
N GLN A 313 4.52 -21.31 -11.10
CA GLN A 313 4.98 -21.75 -9.79
C GLN A 313 4.26 -23.03 -9.32
N ARG A 314 2.93 -23.13 -9.53
CA ARG A 314 2.18 -24.37 -9.25
C ARG A 314 2.73 -25.54 -10.05
N MET A 315 2.93 -25.35 -11.35
CA MET A 315 3.49 -26.40 -12.23
C MET A 315 4.88 -26.84 -11.77
N TYR A 316 5.73 -25.89 -11.35
CA TYR A 316 7.04 -26.18 -10.80
C TYR A 316 6.95 -27.03 -9.51
N ASN A 317 6.06 -26.70 -8.60
CA ASN A 317 5.81 -27.47 -7.38
C ASN A 317 5.33 -28.89 -7.68
N TYR A 318 4.42 -29.06 -8.67
CA TYR A 318 3.96 -30.36 -9.13
C TYR A 318 5.11 -31.24 -9.64
N TRP A 319 5.94 -30.67 -10.51
CA TRP A 319 7.06 -31.40 -11.08
C TRP A 319 8.07 -31.80 -10.02
N LYS A 320 8.42 -30.91 -9.10
CA LYS A 320 9.36 -31.22 -8.02
C LYS A 320 8.80 -32.26 -7.05
N SER A 321 7.53 -32.25 -6.78
CA SER A 321 6.88 -33.29 -5.96
C SER A 321 6.87 -34.64 -6.67
N ALA A 322 6.54 -34.67 -7.96
CA ALA A 322 6.53 -35.89 -8.76
C ALA A 322 7.95 -36.47 -8.95
N GLU A 323 8.94 -35.62 -9.20
CA GLU A 323 10.35 -36.04 -9.30
C GLU A 323 10.82 -36.68 -7.98
N THR A 324 10.54 -36.06 -6.85
CA THR A 324 10.90 -36.60 -5.53
C THR A 324 10.21 -37.93 -5.27
N GLU A 325 8.92 -38.03 -5.63
CA GLU A 325 8.14 -39.26 -5.50
C GLU A 325 8.71 -40.38 -6.38
N MET A 326 9.06 -40.08 -7.63
CA MET A 326 9.69 -41.07 -8.52
C MET A 326 11.02 -41.59 -7.97
N ILE A 327 11.86 -40.69 -7.42
CA ILE A 327 13.14 -41.08 -6.83
C ILE A 327 12.93 -41.94 -5.58
N ALA A 328 11.95 -41.55 -4.72
CA ALA A 328 11.66 -42.27 -3.49
C ALA A 328 11.03 -43.67 -3.71
N LEU A 329 10.22 -43.80 -4.78
CA LEU A 329 9.55 -45.05 -5.15
C LEU A 329 10.31 -45.83 -6.23
N ALA A 330 11.46 -45.31 -6.70
CA ALA A 330 12.27 -46.05 -7.68
C ALA A 330 12.59 -47.44 -7.10
N PRO A 331 12.15 -48.51 -7.75
CA PRO A 331 12.47 -49.83 -7.27
C PRO A 331 13.99 -49.96 -7.24
N LYS A 332 14.56 -50.40 -6.13
CA LYS A 332 15.92 -50.90 -6.10
C LYS A 332 15.88 -52.08 -7.06
N ALA A 333 16.33 -51.84 -8.30
CA ALA A 333 16.30 -52.87 -9.34
C ALA A 333 17.06 -54.07 -8.80
N PRO A 334 16.43 -55.23 -8.64
CA PRO A 334 17.18 -56.43 -8.29
C PRO A 334 18.12 -56.71 -9.45
N PHE A 335 19.39 -56.76 -9.18
CA PHE A 335 20.36 -57.19 -10.15
C PHE A 335 20.13 -58.71 -10.39
N MET A 336 19.78 -59.07 -11.60
CA MET A 336 19.80 -60.49 -11.97
C MET A 336 21.20 -60.78 -12.53
N ALA A 337 21.97 -61.46 -11.75
CA ALA A 337 23.27 -61.95 -12.18
C ALA A 337 23.31 -63.47 -12.14
N SER A 338 24.05 -64.11 -13.01
CA SER A 338 24.25 -65.55 -12.92
C SER A 338 25.04 -65.87 -11.65
N VAL A 339 24.79 -67.00 -11.02
CA VAL A 339 25.49 -67.47 -9.81
C VAL A 339 27.00 -67.45 -10.01
N GLU A 340 27.44 -67.84 -11.19
CA GLU A 340 28.87 -67.87 -11.61
C GLU A 340 29.50 -66.47 -11.68
N ALA A 341 28.73 -65.42 -11.94
CA ALA A 341 29.22 -64.03 -11.99
C ALA A 341 29.36 -63.35 -10.62
N ILE A 342 28.73 -63.90 -9.58
CA ILE A 342 28.76 -63.38 -8.22
C ILE A 342 29.63 -64.22 -7.30
N GLU A 343 30.00 -65.41 -7.71
CA GLU A 343 30.81 -66.38 -6.93
C GLU A 343 32.08 -65.71 -6.39
N GLY A 344 32.23 -65.57 -5.09
CA GLY A 344 33.34 -64.93 -4.40
C GLY A 344 33.16 -63.41 -4.11
N PHE A 345 32.03 -62.77 -4.53
CA PHE A 345 31.71 -61.38 -4.30
C PHE A 345 30.32 -61.16 -3.65
N GLU A 346 29.72 -62.24 -3.13
CA GLU A 346 28.35 -62.23 -2.59
C GLU A 346 28.17 -61.13 -1.54
N SER A 347 29.17 -60.93 -0.66
CA SER A 347 29.13 -59.93 0.40
C SER A 347 29.09 -58.45 -0.08
N GLN A 348 29.39 -58.21 -1.35
CA GLN A 348 29.33 -56.88 -1.93
C GLN A 348 27.95 -56.54 -2.53
N TYR A 349 27.11 -57.57 -2.72
CA TYR A 349 25.79 -57.46 -3.33
C TYR A 349 24.64 -57.69 -2.32
N ASP A 350 24.95 -58.13 -1.09
CA ASP A 350 24.04 -58.20 0.06
C ASP A 350 23.98 -56.85 0.79
N ALA A 351 23.27 -55.86 0.19
CA ALA A 351 23.06 -54.56 0.82
C ALA A 351 21.56 -54.22 0.95
#